data_40ef5ab0f28c8ab5c709f99565875073
#
_entry.id   40ef5ab0f28c8ab5c709f99565875073
#
_cell.length_a   1.000
_cell.length_b   1.000
_cell.length_c   1.000
_cell.angle_alpha   90.00
_cell.angle_beta   90.00
_cell.angle_gamma   90.00
#
_symmetry.space_group_name_H-M   'P 1'
#
loop_
_entity.id
_entity.type
_entity.pdbx_description
1 polymer ?
#
loop_
_entity_poly.entity_id
_entity_poly.type
_entity_poly.pdbx_seq_one_letter_code
_entity_poly.pdbx_strand_id
1 'polypeptide(L)'
;VPGHRAARRRRPGFPRASTTPGKVRLIRAGLVAACLAWGALAALMVSQHASAAREATATSEPLSLAAQQMYQSLADADVTASTGYLYGRTPPFAYRQRYQRDIAAASADLKAVTAAGGGPAIGASLSTLAADLPVYTGYVEDGQTYNSLGYPAGDSFLEVASEEMHLTLLPAARDVYAYENARLTAASAQATGLPLAVVTLAGGLAVGFAIYRSQRWLSRRTHRTLNVGLLLASAAGAVALIWMAVALLGGRADLLRATGHGSTPAETLAQADIAALQARGDETLNLISRTGDTDFQADFRTAQDQLSTLLSSAEGQSAASAAGSVTAARREASSWFAVNQQAQKLDQAHDYGAETQLVIGQGSGSAGALFTRLEADLDAAIRADQAVFAASAAAGSGAFTGLVAGVAVLALAMAAGCAWGLSRRLAEYR
;
A
#
# COMPACT_ATOMS: atom_id res chain seq x y z
N VAL A 1 -48.61 5.97 -78.57
CA VAL A 1 -48.08 6.58 -77.35
C VAL A 1 -47.54 5.45 -76.49
N PRO A 2 -46.23 5.36 -76.18
CA PRO A 2 -45.68 4.25 -75.44
C PRO A 2 -45.77 4.55 -73.90
N GLY A 3 -46.28 3.54 -73.16
CA GLY A 3 -46.41 3.59 -71.73
C GLY A 3 -45.08 3.42 -70.96
N HIS A 4 -44.80 4.32 -70.05
CA HIS A 4 -43.71 4.25 -69.12
C HIS A 4 -43.92 3.11 -68.07
N ARG A 5 -43.07 2.07 -68.17
CA ARG A 5 -42.96 1.08 -67.08
C ARG A 5 -42.11 1.65 -65.96
N ALA A 6 -42.70 2.01 -64.80
CA ALA A 6 -42.01 2.41 -63.60
C ALA A 6 -41.22 1.24 -63.02
N ALA A 7 -39.91 1.40 -62.90
CA ALA A 7 -39.01 0.45 -62.25
C ALA A 7 -39.28 0.41 -60.74
N ARG A 8 -39.90 -0.66 -60.25
CA ARG A 8 -40.07 -0.93 -58.82
C ARG A 8 -38.67 -1.13 -58.15
N ARG A 9 -38.19 -0.11 -57.44
CA ARG A 9 -37.05 -0.26 -56.52
C ARG A 9 -37.34 -1.35 -55.50
N ARG A 10 -36.67 -2.49 -55.57
CA ARG A 10 -36.69 -3.56 -54.54
C ARG A 10 -36.08 -2.99 -53.25
N ARG A 11 -36.90 -2.82 -52.23
CA ARG A 11 -36.42 -2.56 -50.86
C ARG A 11 -35.59 -3.79 -50.39
N PRO A 12 -34.43 -3.60 -49.75
CA PRO A 12 -33.66 -4.72 -49.18
C PRO A 12 -34.52 -5.32 -48.04
N GLY A 13 -35.03 -6.51 -48.29
CA GLY A 13 -35.82 -7.24 -47.28
C GLY A 13 -34.87 -7.78 -46.21
N PHE A 14 -35.25 -7.63 -44.96
CA PHE A 14 -34.60 -8.27 -43.81
C PHE A 14 -34.44 -9.78 -44.08
N PRO A 15 -33.29 -10.40 -43.78
CA PRO A 15 -33.08 -11.82 -44.04
C PRO A 15 -34.02 -12.66 -43.22
N ARG A 16 -34.88 -13.41 -43.88
CA ARG A 16 -35.82 -14.36 -43.22
C ARG A 16 -34.96 -15.46 -42.56
N ALA A 17 -35.07 -15.63 -41.23
CA ALA A 17 -34.34 -16.61 -40.43
C ALA A 17 -34.64 -18.07 -40.76
N SER A 18 -35.57 -18.35 -41.67
CA SER A 18 -35.97 -19.71 -42.07
C SER A 18 -35.08 -20.38 -43.13
N THR A 19 -34.24 -19.62 -43.83
CA THR A 19 -33.33 -20.18 -44.89
C THR A 19 -31.95 -20.45 -44.32
N THR A 20 -31.28 -21.53 -44.82
CA THR A 20 -29.93 -21.93 -44.42
C THR A 20 -28.93 -20.76 -44.51
N PRO A 21 -28.87 -19.94 -45.60
CA PRO A 21 -27.99 -18.80 -45.69
C PRO A 21 -28.35 -17.64 -44.71
N GLY A 22 -29.63 -17.51 -44.33
CA GLY A 22 -30.06 -16.56 -43.31
C GLY A 22 -29.54 -16.93 -41.91
N LYS A 23 -29.58 -18.23 -41.56
CA LYS A 23 -29.01 -18.70 -40.28
C LYS A 23 -27.50 -18.52 -40.18
N VAL A 24 -26.75 -18.75 -41.26
CA VAL A 24 -25.30 -18.54 -41.29
C VAL A 24 -24.95 -17.06 -41.15
N ARG A 25 -25.72 -16.14 -41.74
CA ARG A 25 -25.54 -14.69 -41.55
C ARG A 25 -25.80 -14.26 -40.11
N LEU A 26 -26.83 -14.80 -39.48
CA LEU A 26 -27.16 -14.50 -38.06
C LEU A 26 -26.07 -15.03 -37.12
N ILE A 27 -25.60 -16.29 -37.33
CA ILE A 27 -24.50 -16.87 -36.56
C ILE A 27 -23.22 -16.04 -36.71
N ARG A 28 -22.90 -15.62 -37.95
CA ARG A 28 -21.73 -14.76 -38.19
C ARG A 28 -21.81 -13.44 -37.41
N ALA A 29 -22.93 -12.75 -37.53
CA ALA A 29 -23.13 -11.48 -36.82
C ALA A 29 -23.08 -11.66 -35.30
N GLY A 30 -23.71 -12.72 -34.77
CA GLY A 30 -23.70 -13.03 -33.35
C GLY A 30 -22.31 -13.37 -32.80
N LEU A 31 -21.53 -14.20 -33.54
CA LEU A 31 -20.15 -14.53 -33.12
C LEU A 31 -19.21 -13.33 -33.17
N VAL A 32 -19.28 -12.50 -34.23
CA VAL A 32 -18.48 -11.29 -34.33
C VAL A 32 -18.82 -10.34 -33.19
N ALA A 33 -20.12 -10.10 -32.92
CA ALA A 33 -20.57 -9.26 -31.81
C ALA A 33 -20.12 -9.82 -30.44
N ALA A 34 -20.22 -11.14 -30.23
CA ALA A 34 -19.76 -11.79 -29.01
C ALA A 34 -18.25 -11.68 -28.79
N CYS A 35 -17.44 -11.86 -29.85
CA CYS A 35 -15.98 -11.68 -29.77
C CYS A 35 -15.61 -10.24 -29.43
N LEU A 36 -16.24 -9.24 -30.06
CA LEU A 36 -15.97 -7.83 -29.79
C LEU A 36 -16.45 -7.41 -28.41
N ALA A 37 -17.64 -7.85 -27.98
CA ALA A 37 -18.16 -7.57 -26.65
C ALA A 37 -17.27 -8.18 -25.56
N TRP A 38 -16.84 -9.44 -25.72
CA TRP A 38 -15.91 -10.08 -24.80
C TRP A 38 -14.56 -9.36 -24.80
N GLY A 39 -14.01 -9.02 -25.97
CA GLY A 39 -12.74 -8.29 -26.08
C GLY A 39 -12.79 -6.92 -25.40
N ALA A 40 -13.89 -6.18 -25.55
CA ALA A 40 -14.10 -4.91 -24.85
C ALA A 40 -14.19 -5.08 -23.33
N LEU A 41 -14.95 -6.09 -22.86
CA LEU A 41 -15.05 -6.41 -21.44
C LEU A 41 -13.69 -6.82 -20.85
N ALA A 42 -12.94 -7.66 -21.57
CA ALA A 42 -11.62 -8.11 -21.14
C ALA A 42 -10.60 -6.96 -21.11
N ALA A 43 -10.58 -6.09 -22.12
CA ALA A 43 -9.73 -4.92 -22.13
C ALA A 43 -10.06 -3.94 -20.99
N LEU A 44 -11.35 -3.72 -20.73
CA LEU A 44 -11.80 -2.89 -19.61
C LEU A 44 -11.37 -3.49 -18.27
N MET A 45 -11.57 -4.79 -18.06
CA MET A 45 -11.18 -5.48 -16.83
C MET A 45 -9.66 -5.39 -16.60
N VAL A 46 -8.85 -5.70 -17.63
CA VAL A 46 -7.39 -5.62 -17.51
C VAL A 46 -6.93 -4.19 -17.25
N SER A 47 -7.57 -3.19 -17.89
CA SER A 47 -7.22 -1.77 -17.65
C SER A 47 -7.53 -1.34 -16.22
N GLN A 48 -8.66 -1.79 -15.63
CA GLN A 48 -9.00 -1.51 -14.24
C GLN A 48 -8.00 -2.14 -13.25
N HIS A 49 -7.62 -3.41 -13.46
CA HIS A 49 -6.61 -4.06 -12.63
C HIS A 49 -5.24 -3.39 -12.77
N ALA A 50 -4.84 -3.04 -13.99
CA ALA A 50 -3.58 -2.34 -14.23
C ALA A 50 -3.56 -0.92 -13.63
N SER A 51 -4.69 -0.20 -13.66
CA SER A 51 -4.78 1.12 -13.03
C SER A 51 -4.76 1.03 -11.50
N ALA A 52 -5.48 0.06 -10.92
CA ALA A 52 -5.46 -0.16 -9.47
C ALA A 52 -4.07 -0.59 -8.96
N ALA A 53 -3.36 -1.45 -9.70
CA ALA A 53 -1.99 -1.83 -9.37
C ALA A 53 -1.03 -0.63 -9.41
N ARG A 54 -1.16 0.26 -10.41
CA ARG A 54 -0.36 1.50 -10.49
C ARG A 54 -0.72 2.48 -9.39
N GLU A 55 -2.00 2.65 -9.08
CA GLU A 55 -2.46 3.49 -7.96
C GLU A 55 -1.85 3.01 -6.64
N ALA A 56 -1.88 1.71 -6.38
CA ALA A 56 -1.28 1.13 -5.17
C ALA A 56 0.23 1.42 -5.09
N THR A 57 0.99 1.16 -6.17
CA THR A 57 2.46 1.22 -6.13
C THR A 57 3.06 2.59 -6.40
N ALA A 58 2.42 3.43 -7.24
CA ALA A 58 2.99 4.71 -7.65
C ALA A 58 2.44 5.91 -6.87
N THR A 59 1.30 5.75 -6.20
CA THR A 59 0.62 6.86 -5.51
C THR A 59 0.37 6.54 -4.05
N SER A 60 -0.37 5.45 -3.75
CA SER A 60 -0.83 5.18 -2.38
C SER A 60 0.29 4.68 -1.47
N GLU A 61 1.23 3.84 -1.97
CA GLU A 61 2.36 3.38 -1.18
C GLU A 61 3.30 4.52 -0.77
N PRO A 62 3.81 5.39 -1.67
CA PRO A 62 4.67 6.49 -1.28
C PRO A 62 4.01 7.46 -0.29
N LEU A 63 2.69 7.69 -0.41
CA LEU A 63 1.96 8.56 0.50
C LEU A 63 1.73 7.93 1.87
N SER A 64 1.40 6.64 1.92
CA SER A 64 1.30 5.89 3.17
C SER A 64 2.65 5.87 3.91
N LEU A 65 3.75 5.67 3.17
CA LEU A 65 5.11 5.72 3.71
C LEU A 65 5.46 7.12 4.24
N ALA A 66 5.18 8.19 3.48
CA ALA A 66 5.43 9.55 3.93
C ALA A 66 4.61 9.90 5.18
N ALA A 67 3.33 9.49 5.24
CA ALA A 67 2.50 9.70 6.43
C ALA A 67 3.03 8.93 7.65
N GLN A 68 3.53 7.71 7.46
CA GLN A 68 4.19 6.93 8.50
C GLN A 68 5.47 7.60 8.98
N GLN A 69 6.35 8.00 8.06
CA GLN A 69 7.62 8.68 8.38
C GLN A 69 7.38 10.02 9.07
N MET A 70 6.35 10.77 8.66
CA MET A 70 5.93 11.99 9.35
C MET A 70 5.59 11.73 10.81
N TYR A 71 4.78 10.70 11.11
CA TYR A 71 4.45 10.32 12.48
C TYR A 71 5.71 9.96 13.28
N GLN A 72 6.56 9.10 12.73
CA GLN A 72 7.81 8.68 13.37
C GLN A 72 8.73 9.87 13.64
N SER A 73 8.91 10.75 12.67
CA SER A 73 9.77 11.94 12.83
C SER A 73 9.24 12.91 13.89
N LEU A 74 7.91 13.07 14.02
CA LEU A 74 7.33 13.89 15.09
C LEU A 74 7.57 13.26 16.47
N ALA A 75 7.33 11.94 16.61
CA ALA A 75 7.55 11.24 17.86
C ALA A 75 9.05 11.22 18.25
N ASP A 76 9.96 11.03 17.28
CA ASP A 76 11.41 11.06 17.52
C ASP A 76 11.90 12.48 17.89
N ALA A 77 11.31 13.51 17.29
CA ALA A 77 11.61 14.90 17.65
C ALA A 77 11.27 15.16 19.13
N ASP A 78 10.12 14.68 19.61
CA ASP A 78 9.70 14.86 21.01
C ASP A 78 10.64 14.13 21.98
N VAL A 79 10.94 12.87 21.71
CA VAL A 79 11.91 12.06 22.48
C VAL A 79 13.29 12.71 22.49
N THR A 80 13.72 13.22 21.34
CA THR A 80 15.04 13.86 21.20
C THR A 80 15.12 15.20 21.94
N ALA A 81 14.03 15.98 21.92
CA ALA A 81 13.92 17.23 22.67
C ALA A 81 13.97 16.96 24.17
N SER A 82 13.15 16.02 24.66
CA SER A 82 13.06 15.65 26.08
C SER A 82 14.37 15.02 26.59
N THR A 83 14.98 14.12 25.83
CA THR A 83 16.28 13.53 26.18
C THR A 83 17.38 14.59 26.19
N GLY A 84 17.39 15.48 25.19
CA GLY A 84 18.35 16.60 25.11
C GLY A 84 18.26 17.53 26.32
N TYR A 85 17.06 17.78 26.80
CA TYR A 85 16.81 18.59 28.00
C TYR A 85 17.47 18.04 29.26
N LEU A 86 17.43 16.70 29.46
CA LEU A 86 18.03 16.02 30.60
C LEU A 86 19.56 16.14 30.68
N TYR A 87 20.24 16.47 29.58
CA TYR A 87 21.68 16.78 29.59
C TYR A 87 21.98 18.16 30.21
N GLY A 88 20.97 18.94 30.59
CA GLY A 88 21.09 20.25 31.25
C GLY A 88 21.50 21.35 30.28
N ARG A 89 22.30 22.31 30.74
CA ARG A 89 22.59 23.59 30.04
C ARG A 89 23.17 23.44 28.63
N THR A 90 23.84 22.34 28.35
CA THR A 90 24.56 22.15 27.07
C THR A 90 24.28 20.74 26.53
N PRO A 91 23.11 20.52 25.90
CA PRO A 91 22.84 19.23 25.26
C PRO A 91 23.90 18.95 24.19
N PRO A 92 24.33 17.67 24.02
CA PRO A 92 25.25 17.28 22.97
C PRO A 92 24.76 17.72 21.60
N PHE A 93 25.67 18.17 20.73
CA PHE A 93 25.34 18.67 19.39
C PHE A 93 24.50 17.67 18.58
N ALA A 94 24.76 16.38 18.77
CA ALA A 94 24.05 15.29 18.08
C ALA A 94 22.51 15.33 18.34
N TYR A 95 22.07 15.61 19.57
CA TYR A 95 20.64 15.71 19.90
C TYR A 95 19.98 16.88 19.18
N ARG A 96 20.60 18.05 19.20
CA ARG A 96 20.08 19.23 18.49
C ARG A 96 19.99 18.97 16.98
N GLN A 97 21.02 18.32 16.41
CA GLN A 97 21.03 17.99 14.99
C GLN A 97 19.98 16.92 14.64
N ARG A 98 19.74 15.94 15.53
CA ARG A 98 18.68 14.92 15.34
C ARG A 98 17.32 15.61 15.36
N TYR A 99 17.00 16.36 16.39
CA TYR A 99 15.76 17.12 16.50
C TYR A 99 15.47 17.97 15.25
N GLN A 100 16.46 18.74 14.79
CA GLN A 100 16.28 19.57 13.59
C GLN A 100 16.03 18.74 12.33
N ARG A 101 16.67 17.58 12.20
CA ARG A 101 16.44 16.68 11.07
C ARG A 101 15.03 16.07 11.12
N ASP A 102 14.56 15.70 12.29
CA ASP A 102 13.26 15.07 12.47
C ASP A 102 12.13 16.08 12.19
N ILE A 103 12.22 17.29 12.69
CA ILE A 103 11.28 18.39 12.35
C ILE A 103 11.31 18.71 10.85
N ALA A 104 12.48 18.73 10.24
CA ALA A 104 12.61 18.98 8.80
C ALA A 104 12.01 17.81 7.97
N ALA A 105 12.21 16.57 8.38
CA ALA A 105 11.62 15.40 7.75
C ALA A 105 10.09 15.41 7.88
N ALA A 106 9.56 15.60 9.09
CA ALA A 106 8.12 15.71 9.31
C ALA A 106 7.47 16.81 8.46
N SER A 107 8.13 17.97 8.36
CA SER A 107 7.65 19.08 7.52
C SER A 107 7.68 18.76 6.03
N ALA A 108 8.70 18.02 5.56
CA ALA A 108 8.81 17.59 4.16
C ALA A 108 7.71 16.59 3.81
N ASP A 109 7.46 15.62 4.69
CA ASP A 109 6.43 14.59 4.51
C ASP A 109 5.03 15.20 4.59
N LEU A 110 4.77 16.12 5.52
CA LEU A 110 3.52 16.90 5.58
C LEU A 110 3.25 17.64 4.26
N LYS A 111 4.29 18.28 3.72
CA LYS A 111 4.20 18.94 2.41
C LYS A 111 3.92 17.95 1.28
N ALA A 112 4.55 16.78 1.27
CA ALA A 112 4.36 15.75 0.25
C ALA A 112 2.91 15.23 0.26
N VAL A 113 2.37 14.89 1.44
CA VAL A 113 0.99 14.42 1.60
C VAL A 113 -0.01 15.51 1.23
N THR A 114 0.23 16.75 1.65
CA THR A 114 -0.64 17.90 1.33
C THR A 114 -0.66 18.17 -0.18
N ALA A 115 0.50 18.13 -0.85
CA ALA A 115 0.63 18.36 -2.30
C ALA A 115 -0.06 17.29 -3.15
N ALA A 116 -0.17 16.07 -2.64
CA ALA A 116 -0.90 14.98 -3.28
C ALA A 116 -2.44 15.15 -3.21
N GLY A 117 -2.92 16.20 -2.57
CA GLY A 117 -4.33 16.54 -2.48
C GLY A 117 -5.06 15.63 -1.49
N GLY A 118 -4.55 15.56 -0.26
CA GLY A 118 -5.20 14.82 0.83
C GLY A 118 -6.71 15.04 0.81
N GLY A 119 -7.47 13.95 0.73
CA GLY A 119 -8.93 14.03 0.58
C GLY A 119 -9.58 14.87 1.68
N PRO A 120 -10.85 15.29 1.51
CA PRO A 120 -11.54 16.12 2.49
C PRO A 120 -11.59 15.47 3.90
N ALA A 121 -11.40 14.16 3.97
CA ALA A 121 -11.42 13.43 5.23
C ALA A 121 -10.24 13.76 6.15
N ILE A 122 -9.06 14.10 5.61
CA ILE A 122 -7.85 14.41 6.40
C ILE A 122 -7.46 15.89 6.35
N GLY A 123 -8.25 16.72 5.67
CA GLY A 123 -7.96 18.15 5.54
C GLY A 123 -7.85 18.88 6.88
N ALA A 124 -8.65 18.49 7.88
CA ALA A 124 -8.57 19.03 9.24
C ALA A 124 -7.24 18.63 9.90
N SER A 125 -6.87 17.36 9.87
CA SER A 125 -5.63 16.85 10.47
C SER A 125 -4.38 17.46 9.82
N LEU A 126 -4.36 17.62 8.48
CA LEU A 126 -3.28 18.31 7.78
C LEU A 126 -3.20 19.81 8.17
N SER A 127 -4.35 20.46 8.37
CA SER A 127 -4.40 21.86 8.82
C SER A 127 -3.87 22.01 10.25
N THR A 128 -4.26 21.12 11.15
CA THR A 128 -3.74 21.04 12.53
C THR A 128 -2.23 20.87 12.53
N LEU A 129 -1.70 19.88 11.81
CA LEU A 129 -0.26 19.67 11.70
C LEU A 129 0.48 20.90 11.19
N ALA A 130 -0.05 21.56 10.16
CA ALA A 130 0.58 22.78 9.61
C ALA A 130 0.53 23.99 10.55
N ALA A 131 -0.52 24.11 11.37
CA ALA A 131 -0.68 25.22 12.30
C ALA A 131 0.10 25.01 13.60
N ASP A 132 0.10 23.79 14.14
CA ASP A 132 0.54 23.56 15.52
C ASP A 132 1.99 23.04 15.58
N LEU A 133 2.56 22.50 14.48
CA LEU A 133 3.98 22.14 14.44
C LEU A 133 4.92 23.34 14.74
N PRO A 134 4.71 24.56 14.21
CA PRO A 134 5.48 25.75 14.62
C PRO A 134 5.28 26.14 16.09
N VAL A 135 4.09 25.90 16.66
CA VAL A 135 3.80 26.17 18.08
C VAL A 135 4.62 25.23 18.96
N TYR A 136 4.58 23.94 18.66
CA TYR A 136 5.40 22.92 19.33
C TYR A 136 6.90 23.29 19.31
N THR A 137 7.44 23.61 18.13
CA THR A 137 8.87 23.98 18.01
C THR A 137 9.21 25.23 18.83
N GLY A 138 8.28 26.19 18.92
CA GLY A 138 8.44 27.39 19.78
C GLY A 138 8.56 27.01 21.25
N TYR A 139 7.69 26.15 21.77
CA TYR A 139 7.76 25.71 23.18
C TYR A 139 9.05 24.92 23.46
N VAL A 140 9.52 24.08 22.56
CA VAL A 140 10.79 23.35 22.71
C VAL A 140 11.97 24.33 22.75
N GLU A 141 12.00 25.36 21.89
CA GLU A 141 13.05 26.36 21.86
C GLU A 141 13.07 27.22 23.14
N ASP A 142 11.89 27.60 23.64
CA ASP A 142 11.75 28.31 24.90
C ASP A 142 12.25 27.44 26.07
N GLY A 143 11.81 26.19 26.16
CA GLY A 143 12.25 25.26 27.17
C GLY A 143 13.77 25.07 27.19
N GLN A 144 14.39 24.88 26.02
CA GLN A 144 15.85 24.75 25.90
C GLN A 144 16.56 26.06 26.28
N THR A 145 16.01 27.23 25.95
CA THR A 145 16.56 28.54 26.29
C THR A 145 16.57 28.76 27.80
N TYR A 146 15.44 28.52 28.47
CA TYR A 146 15.34 28.64 29.94
C TYR A 146 16.27 27.64 30.63
N ASN A 147 16.37 26.38 30.16
CA ASN A 147 17.30 25.38 30.69
C ASN A 147 18.76 25.84 30.55
N SER A 148 19.14 26.39 29.41
CA SER A 148 20.50 26.93 29.19
C SER A 148 20.89 28.06 30.14
N LEU A 149 19.92 28.85 30.50
CA LEU A 149 20.06 29.95 31.49
C LEU A 149 20.00 29.46 32.94
N GLY A 150 19.59 28.18 33.17
CA GLY A 150 19.45 27.59 34.48
C GLY A 150 18.17 27.98 35.21
N TYR A 151 17.13 28.38 34.49
CA TYR A 151 15.83 28.68 35.06
C TYR A 151 14.93 27.43 35.08
N PRO A 152 14.27 27.12 36.21
CA PRO A 152 13.37 25.97 36.33
C PRO A 152 12.15 26.02 35.42
N ALA A 153 11.77 27.21 34.93
CA ALA A 153 10.64 27.39 34.03
C ALA A 153 10.79 26.60 32.70
N GLY A 154 12.01 26.15 32.35
CA GLY A 154 12.23 25.32 31.18
C GLY A 154 11.47 24.00 31.18
N ASP A 155 11.30 23.39 32.36
CA ASP A 155 10.56 22.14 32.54
C ASP A 155 9.11 22.30 32.07
N SER A 156 8.43 23.38 32.50
CA SER A 156 7.04 23.66 32.14
C SER A 156 6.83 23.88 30.65
N PHE A 157 7.78 24.53 29.95
CA PHE A 157 7.69 24.72 28.51
C PHE A 157 7.82 23.39 27.76
N LEU A 158 8.71 22.51 28.21
CA LEU A 158 8.89 21.20 27.60
C LEU A 158 7.69 20.28 27.86
N GLU A 159 7.09 20.35 29.07
CA GLU A 159 5.88 19.63 29.41
C GLU A 159 4.71 20.07 28.52
N VAL A 160 4.50 21.36 28.32
CA VAL A 160 3.49 21.91 27.37
C VAL A 160 3.79 21.50 25.93
N ALA A 161 5.06 21.49 25.52
CA ALA A 161 5.43 21.02 24.19
C ALA A 161 5.08 19.54 23.98
N SER A 162 5.41 18.71 24.95
CA SER A 162 5.10 17.27 24.88
C SER A 162 3.59 17.02 24.94
N GLU A 163 2.83 17.78 25.74
CA GLU A 163 1.37 17.73 25.74
C GLU A 163 0.80 18.09 24.36
N GLU A 164 1.28 19.15 23.72
CA GLU A 164 0.90 19.53 22.35
C GLU A 164 1.22 18.43 21.34
N MET A 165 2.39 17.81 21.47
CA MET A 165 2.77 16.68 20.62
C MET A 165 1.82 15.49 20.79
N HIS A 166 1.55 15.07 22.03
CA HIS A 166 0.80 13.85 22.32
C HIS A 166 -0.71 14.02 22.15
N LEU A 167 -1.27 15.20 22.42
CA LEU A 167 -2.72 15.42 22.37
C LEU A 167 -3.19 16.00 21.03
N THR A 168 -2.30 16.64 20.27
CA THR A 168 -2.68 17.37 19.04
C THR A 168 -1.96 16.84 17.80
N LEU A 169 -0.63 16.87 17.78
CA LEU A 169 0.16 16.56 16.57
C LEU A 169 0.18 15.07 16.24
N LEU A 170 0.50 14.21 17.19
CA LEU A 170 0.55 12.76 16.95
C LEU A 170 -0.82 12.15 16.60
N PRO A 171 -1.94 12.52 17.26
CA PRO A 171 -3.26 12.10 16.81
C PRO A 171 -3.59 12.54 15.39
N ALA A 172 -3.29 13.80 15.02
CA ALA A 172 -3.51 14.28 13.66
C ALA A 172 -2.65 13.54 12.63
N ALA A 173 -1.38 13.28 12.94
CA ALA A 173 -0.49 12.49 12.08
C ALA A 173 -0.95 11.03 11.94
N ARG A 174 -1.47 10.44 13.02
CA ARG A 174 -2.06 9.09 13.02
C ARG A 174 -3.28 9.00 12.11
N ASP A 175 -4.15 10.00 12.12
CA ASP A 175 -5.32 10.06 11.26
C ASP A 175 -4.93 10.10 9.78
N VAL A 176 -3.90 10.90 9.45
CA VAL A 176 -3.34 10.98 8.08
C VAL A 176 -2.78 9.63 7.66
N TYR A 177 -1.98 9.00 8.51
CA TYR A 177 -1.41 7.67 8.25
C TYR A 177 -2.51 6.61 8.07
N ALA A 178 -3.50 6.56 8.95
CA ALA A 178 -4.60 5.60 8.88
C ALA A 178 -5.39 5.75 7.56
N TYR A 179 -5.62 6.98 7.11
CA TYR A 179 -6.31 7.25 5.86
C TYR A 179 -5.51 6.78 4.64
N GLU A 180 -4.21 7.14 4.54
CA GLU A 180 -3.38 6.77 3.39
C GLU A 180 -3.12 5.26 3.36
N ASN A 181 -2.97 4.60 4.50
CA ASN A 181 -2.85 3.16 4.60
C ASN A 181 -4.15 2.43 4.19
N ALA A 182 -5.31 2.93 4.59
CA ALA A 182 -6.60 2.40 4.14
C ALA A 182 -6.76 2.54 2.62
N ARG A 183 -6.29 3.64 2.03
CA ARG A 183 -6.28 3.88 0.59
C ARG A 183 -5.37 2.89 -0.15
N LEU A 184 -4.16 2.64 0.36
CA LEU A 184 -3.24 1.63 -0.16
C LEU A 184 -3.88 0.23 -0.12
N THR A 185 -4.48 -0.13 1.01
CA THR A 185 -5.17 -1.42 1.19
C THR A 185 -6.33 -1.58 0.20
N ALA A 186 -7.14 -0.54 0.01
CA ALA A 186 -8.26 -0.56 -0.94
C ALA A 186 -7.77 -0.71 -2.39
N ALA A 187 -6.72 0.02 -2.80
CA ALA A 187 -6.13 -0.08 -4.13
C ALA A 187 -5.54 -1.49 -4.38
N SER A 188 -4.84 -2.05 -3.40
CA SER A 188 -4.28 -3.41 -3.45
C SER A 188 -5.38 -4.47 -3.54
N ALA A 189 -6.46 -4.34 -2.77
CA ALA A 189 -7.62 -5.23 -2.83
C ALA A 189 -8.32 -5.17 -4.20
N GLN A 190 -8.44 -4.00 -4.80
CA GLN A 190 -9.01 -3.83 -6.13
C GLN A 190 -8.11 -4.47 -7.20
N ALA A 191 -6.79 -4.33 -7.09
CA ALA A 191 -5.82 -4.93 -8.00
C ALA A 191 -5.81 -6.48 -7.94
N THR A 192 -6.12 -7.05 -6.77
CA THR A 192 -6.14 -8.51 -6.54
C THR A 192 -7.53 -9.15 -6.63
N GLY A 193 -8.58 -8.35 -6.83
CA GLY A 193 -9.98 -8.77 -6.85
C GLY A 193 -10.31 -9.79 -7.94
N LEU A 194 -10.99 -10.89 -7.58
CA LEU A 194 -11.32 -11.98 -8.50
C LEU A 194 -12.65 -11.84 -9.27
N PRO A 195 -13.70 -11.15 -8.77
CA PRO A 195 -15.03 -11.33 -9.33
C PRO A 195 -15.11 -11.00 -10.83
N LEU A 196 -14.56 -9.87 -11.24
CA LEU A 196 -14.58 -9.45 -12.64
C LEU A 196 -13.65 -10.29 -13.53
N ALA A 197 -12.52 -10.76 -12.99
CA ALA A 197 -11.62 -11.66 -13.68
C ALA A 197 -12.28 -13.02 -13.99
N VAL A 198 -12.99 -13.59 -13.01
CA VAL A 198 -13.74 -14.86 -13.19
C VAL A 198 -14.85 -14.69 -14.23
N VAL A 199 -15.63 -13.61 -14.17
CA VAL A 199 -16.69 -13.32 -15.14
C VAL A 199 -16.10 -13.19 -16.55
N THR A 200 -14.97 -12.51 -16.69
CA THR A 200 -14.32 -12.30 -17.99
C THR A 200 -13.74 -13.59 -18.56
N LEU A 201 -13.09 -14.43 -17.74
CA LEU A 201 -12.60 -15.74 -18.16
C LEU A 201 -13.76 -16.68 -18.55
N ALA A 202 -14.83 -16.72 -17.76
CA ALA A 202 -16.04 -17.49 -18.06
C ALA A 202 -16.71 -17.03 -19.37
N GLY A 203 -16.77 -15.70 -19.58
CA GLY A 203 -17.26 -15.11 -20.82
C GLY A 203 -16.44 -15.55 -22.05
N GLY A 204 -15.10 -15.56 -21.91
CA GLY A 204 -14.20 -16.04 -22.97
C GLY A 204 -14.38 -17.53 -23.28
N LEU A 205 -14.54 -18.36 -22.26
CA LEU A 205 -14.87 -19.79 -22.44
C LEU A 205 -16.22 -19.98 -23.12
N ALA A 206 -17.23 -19.16 -22.77
CA ALA A 206 -18.54 -19.21 -23.43
C ALA A 206 -18.45 -18.83 -24.91
N VAL A 207 -17.67 -17.78 -25.27
CA VAL A 207 -17.41 -17.41 -26.67
C VAL A 207 -16.66 -18.53 -27.40
N GLY A 208 -15.63 -19.11 -26.80
CA GLY A 208 -14.91 -20.27 -27.34
C GLY A 208 -15.81 -21.46 -27.59
N PHE A 209 -16.70 -21.77 -26.64
CA PHE A 209 -17.71 -22.82 -26.79
C PHE A 209 -18.72 -22.52 -27.93
N ALA A 210 -19.14 -21.27 -28.07
CA ALA A 210 -20.02 -20.84 -29.15
C ALA A 210 -19.35 -21.01 -30.54
N ILE A 211 -18.05 -20.68 -30.65
CA ILE A 211 -17.27 -20.89 -31.86
C ILE A 211 -17.16 -22.41 -32.16
N TYR A 212 -16.81 -23.23 -31.16
CA TYR A 212 -16.74 -24.68 -31.29
C TYR A 212 -18.07 -25.29 -31.73
N ARG A 213 -19.17 -24.91 -31.09
CA ARG A 213 -20.54 -25.38 -31.45
C ARG A 213 -20.89 -24.96 -32.86
N SER A 214 -20.50 -23.80 -33.29
CA SER A 214 -20.73 -23.31 -34.66
C SER A 214 -19.90 -24.12 -35.68
N GLN A 215 -18.64 -24.43 -35.38
CA GLN A 215 -17.81 -25.37 -36.20
C GLN A 215 -18.44 -26.74 -36.33
N ARG A 216 -18.88 -27.34 -35.21
CA ARG A 216 -19.52 -28.65 -35.18
C ARG A 216 -20.84 -28.68 -35.96
N TRP A 217 -21.64 -27.58 -35.87
CA TRP A 217 -22.89 -27.48 -36.65
C TRP A 217 -22.61 -27.36 -38.16
N LEU A 218 -21.59 -26.57 -38.56
CA LEU A 218 -21.19 -26.47 -39.96
C LEU A 218 -20.63 -27.79 -40.51
N SER A 219 -19.73 -28.44 -39.80
CA SER A 219 -19.10 -29.71 -40.23
C SER A 219 -20.13 -30.80 -40.48
N ARG A 220 -21.18 -30.91 -39.66
CA ARG A 220 -22.27 -31.87 -39.81
C ARG A 220 -23.14 -31.64 -41.06
N ARG A 221 -23.18 -30.40 -41.58
CA ARG A 221 -24.00 -30.04 -42.75
C ARG A 221 -23.22 -29.98 -44.07
N THR A 222 -21.90 -29.75 -44.01
CA THR A 222 -21.09 -29.50 -45.23
C THR A 222 -20.08 -30.62 -45.54
N HIS A 223 -20.03 -31.73 -44.74
CA HIS A 223 -19.09 -32.83 -44.86
C HIS A 223 -17.60 -32.43 -45.00
N ARG A 224 -17.24 -31.19 -44.72
CA ARG A 224 -15.86 -30.70 -44.68
C ARG A 224 -15.51 -30.31 -43.23
N THR A 225 -14.47 -30.96 -42.71
CA THR A 225 -14.16 -31.01 -41.26
C THR A 225 -13.55 -29.75 -40.69
N LEU A 226 -12.93 -28.87 -41.48
CA LEU A 226 -12.21 -27.69 -40.96
C LEU A 226 -12.55 -26.39 -41.72
N ASN A 227 -12.94 -25.37 -40.98
CA ASN A 227 -13.02 -24.00 -41.48
C ASN A 227 -11.82 -23.20 -40.90
N VAL A 228 -10.84 -22.91 -41.77
CA VAL A 228 -9.58 -22.23 -41.37
C VAL A 228 -9.82 -20.93 -40.60
N GLY A 229 -10.83 -20.13 -40.99
CA GLY A 229 -11.13 -18.87 -40.29
C GLY A 229 -11.62 -19.07 -38.87
N LEU A 230 -12.50 -20.07 -38.64
CA LEU A 230 -12.96 -20.42 -37.28
C LEU A 230 -11.87 -21.10 -36.46
N LEU A 231 -10.96 -21.88 -37.08
CA LEU A 231 -9.79 -22.43 -36.41
C LEU A 231 -8.85 -21.34 -35.90
N LEU A 232 -8.54 -20.38 -36.75
CA LEU A 232 -7.72 -19.19 -36.36
C LEU A 232 -8.38 -18.39 -35.23
N ALA A 233 -9.70 -18.18 -35.30
CA ALA A 233 -10.45 -17.53 -34.23
C ALA A 233 -10.38 -18.29 -32.91
N SER A 234 -10.50 -19.65 -32.96
CA SER A 234 -10.35 -20.49 -31.76
C SER A 234 -8.95 -20.44 -31.18
N ALA A 235 -7.91 -20.48 -32.02
CA ALA A 235 -6.51 -20.38 -31.62
C ALA A 235 -6.22 -19.02 -30.97
N ALA A 236 -6.65 -17.90 -31.59
CA ALA A 236 -6.52 -16.57 -31.01
C ALA A 236 -7.23 -16.43 -29.66
N GLY A 237 -8.43 -17.01 -29.54
CA GLY A 237 -9.18 -17.04 -28.28
C GLY A 237 -8.49 -17.85 -27.19
N ALA A 238 -7.93 -19.01 -27.53
CA ALA A 238 -7.17 -19.83 -26.60
C ALA A 238 -5.91 -19.09 -26.11
N VAL A 239 -5.16 -18.48 -27.02
CA VAL A 239 -3.98 -17.66 -26.66
C VAL A 239 -4.36 -16.50 -25.75
N ALA A 240 -5.45 -15.76 -26.07
CA ALA A 240 -5.92 -14.66 -25.27
C ALA A 240 -6.32 -15.11 -23.84
N LEU A 241 -7.05 -16.23 -23.72
CA LEU A 241 -7.47 -16.78 -22.43
C LEU A 241 -6.28 -17.27 -21.60
N ILE A 242 -5.34 -17.99 -22.21
CA ILE A 242 -4.15 -18.48 -21.52
C ILE A 242 -3.28 -17.31 -21.06
N TRP A 243 -3.01 -16.36 -21.92
CA TRP A 243 -2.20 -15.18 -21.57
C TRP A 243 -2.86 -14.39 -20.44
N MET A 244 -4.16 -14.11 -20.55
CA MET A 244 -4.92 -13.42 -19.51
C MET A 244 -4.92 -14.19 -18.18
N ALA A 245 -5.11 -15.54 -18.20
CA ALA A 245 -5.08 -16.36 -17.01
C ALA A 245 -3.69 -16.34 -16.34
N VAL A 246 -2.61 -16.46 -17.11
CA VAL A 246 -1.23 -16.42 -16.59
C VAL A 246 -0.93 -15.04 -15.98
N ALA A 247 -1.30 -13.96 -16.67
CA ALA A 247 -1.07 -12.60 -16.16
C ALA A 247 -1.88 -12.29 -14.89
N LEU A 248 -3.14 -12.73 -14.84
CA LEU A 248 -4.00 -12.52 -13.65
C LEU A 248 -3.54 -13.35 -12.45
N LEU A 249 -3.20 -14.63 -12.67
CA LEU A 249 -2.75 -15.51 -11.58
C LEU A 249 -1.36 -15.13 -11.08
N GLY A 250 -0.42 -14.83 -12.00
CA GLY A 250 0.92 -14.38 -11.67
C GLY A 250 0.93 -13.02 -10.96
N GLY A 251 0.31 -12.01 -11.59
CA GLY A 251 0.23 -10.67 -11.01
C GLY A 251 -0.46 -10.65 -9.64
N ARG A 252 -1.53 -11.46 -9.47
CA ARG A 252 -2.17 -11.64 -8.16
C ARG A 252 -1.23 -12.29 -7.15
N ALA A 253 -0.51 -13.34 -7.52
CA ALA A 253 0.41 -14.02 -6.60
C ALA A 253 1.52 -13.07 -6.13
N ASP A 254 2.05 -12.24 -7.03
CA ASP A 254 3.09 -11.26 -6.71
C ASP A 254 2.56 -10.13 -5.82
N LEU A 255 1.35 -9.60 -6.10
CA LEU A 255 0.71 -8.60 -5.25
C LEU A 255 0.34 -9.14 -3.86
N LEU A 256 -0.10 -10.41 -3.75
CA LEU A 256 -0.35 -11.04 -2.46
C LEU A 256 0.94 -11.27 -1.66
N ARG A 257 2.06 -11.56 -2.33
CA ARG A 257 3.37 -11.60 -1.66
C ARG A 257 3.81 -10.22 -1.21
N ALA A 258 3.60 -9.19 -2.05
CA ALA A 258 3.89 -7.81 -1.69
C ALA A 258 3.16 -7.41 -0.40
N THR A 259 1.87 -7.69 -0.29
CA THR A 259 1.10 -7.37 0.93
C THR A 259 1.46 -8.27 2.10
N GLY A 260 1.50 -9.58 1.92
CA GLY A 260 1.66 -10.56 3.01
C GLY A 260 3.07 -10.61 3.62
N HIS A 261 4.12 -10.38 2.84
CA HIS A 261 5.52 -10.43 3.29
C HIS A 261 6.25 -9.10 3.13
N GLY A 262 5.56 -8.03 2.78
CA GLY A 262 6.11 -6.69 2.59
C GLY A 262 5.35 -5.65 3.39
N SER A 263 4.20 -5.16 2.90
CA SER A 263 3.53 -4.03 3.55
C SER A 263 2.95 -4.35 4.92
N THR A 264 2.33 -5.51 5.13
CA THR A 264 1.73 -5.86 6.42
C THR A 264 2.77 -6.01 7.53
N PRO A 265 3.90 -6.76 7.37
CA PRO A 265 4.92 -6.80 8.40
C PRO A 265 5.64 -5.46 8.56
N ALA A 266 5.90 -4.70 7.50
CA ALA A 266 6.45 -3.35 7.61
C ALA A 266 5.56 -2.41 8.43
N GLU A 267 4.24 -2.49 8.27
CA GLU A 267 3.26 -1.75 9.07
C GLU A 267 3.30 -2.19 10.55
N THR A 268 3.37 -3.49 10.82
CA THR A 268 3.47 -4.02 12.18
C THR A 268 4.74 -3.53 12.87
N LEU A 269 5.87 -3.50 12.16
CA LEU A 269 7.14 -3.00 12.66
C LEU A 269 7.13 -1.48 12.86
N ALA A 270 6.45 -0.73 11.99
CA ALA A 270 6.26 0.71 12.16
C ALA A 270 5.43 1.04 13.40
N GLN A 271 4.39 0.26 13.68
CA GLN A 271 3.63 0.39 14.92
C GLN A 271 4.47 0.01 16.14
N ALA A 272 5.39 -0.97 16.00
CA ALA A 272 6.34 -1.32 17.05
C ALA A 272 7.32 -0.17 17.33
N ASP A 273 7.81 0.50 16.30
CA ASP A 273 8.68 1.66 16.41
C ASP A 273 7.97 2.84 17.10
N ILE A 274 6.72 3.11 16.73
CA ILE A 274 5.86 4.09 17.40
C ILE A 274 5.70 3.76 18.89
N ALA A 275 5.43 2.50 19.24
CA ALA A 275 5.30 2.08 20.64
C ALA A 275 6.64 2.20 21.40
N ALA A 276 7.76 1.95 20.74
CA ALA A 276 9.09 2.15 21.31
C ALA A 276 9.37 3.64 21.59
N LEU A 277 9.03 4.55 20.64
CA LEU A 277 9.17 5.98 20.81
C LEU A 277 8.27 6.52 21.93
N GLN A 278 7.02 6.05 22.03
CA GLN A 278 6.12 6.41 23.12
C GLN A 278 6.69 5.98 24.48
N ALA A 279 7.09 4.71 24.60
CA ALA A 279 7.71 4.23 25.84
C ALA A 279 8.97 5.04 26.20
N ARG A 280 9.78 5.43 25.21
CA ARG A 280 10.97 6.25 25.46
C ARG A 280 10.61 7.66 25.91
N GLY A 281 9.57 8.26 25.33
CA GLY A 281 9.02 9.56 25.75
C GLY A 281 8.57 9.50 27.21
N ASP A 282 7.76 8.49 27.58
CA ASP A 282 7.28 8.31 28.96
C ASP A 282 8.43 8.10 29.95
N GLU A 283 9.46 7.30 29.57
CA GLU A 283 10.66 7.09 30.38
C GLU A 283 11.40 8.41 30.64
N THR A 284 11.54 9.27 29.64
CA THR A 284 12.23 10.56 29.78
C THR A 284 11.41 11.60 30.54
N LEU A 285 10.10 11.64 30.30
CA LEU A 285 9.18 12.54 31.02
C LEU A 285 9.09 12.18 32.51
N ASN A 286 9.07 10.90 32.84
CA ASN A 286 9.13 10.45 34.22
C ASN A 286 10.39 10.94 34.98
N LEU A 287 11.54 11.00 34.27
CA LEU A 287 12.79 11.57 34.82
C LEU A 287 12.73 13.10 35.00
N ILE A 288 12.02 13.81 34.10
CA ILE A 288 11.90 15.28 34.15
C ILE A 288 10.94 15.71 35.25
N SER A 289 9.76 15.10 35.30
CA SER A 289 8.68 15.51 36.22
C SER A 289 9.03 15.27 37.68
N ARG A 290 9.82 14.28 38.03
CA ARG A 290 10.26 13.91 39.38
C ARG A 290 9.16 13.97 40.47
N THR A 291 7.92 14.12 40.07
CA THR A 291 6.76 14.31 40.95
C THR A 291 6.19 12.98 41.45
N GLY A 292 6.77 11.87 41.02
CA GLY A 292 6.21 10.53 41.29
C GLY A 292 4.87 10.33 40.57
N ASP A 293 4.68 11.02 39.44
CA ASP A 293 3.47 10.89 38.65
C ASP A 293 3.39 9.47 38.10
N THR A 294 2.40 8.75 38.60
CA THR A 294 2.21 7.33 38.29
C THR A 294 1.72 7.12 36.85
N ASP A 295 1.27 8.17 36.17
CA ASP A 295 0.68 8.08 34.86
C ASP A 295 1.73 7.74 33.78
N PHE A 296 2.88 8.45 33.74
CA PHE A 296 3.98 8.11 32.81
C PHE A 296 4.51 6.69 32.96
N GLN A 297 4.54 6.18 34.20
CA GLN A 297 4.98 4.80 34.42
C GLN A 297 3.93 3.76 33.99
N ALA A 298 2.64 4.09 34.06
CA ALA A 298 1.55 3.26 33.55
C ALA A 298 1.53 3.27 32.02
N ASP A 299 1.76 4.43 31.40
CA ASP A 299 1.84 4.60 29.96
C ASP A 299 3.06 3.88 29.38
N PHE A 300 4.23 3.99 30.01
CA PHE A 300 5.41 3.19 29.65
C PHE A 300 5.11 1.69 29.62
N ARG A 301 4.43 1.15 30.65
CA ARG A 301 4.08 -0.29 30.69
C ARG A 301 3.13 -0.67 29.56
N THR A 302 2.16 0.17 29.28
CA THR A 302 1.22 -0.03 28.18
C THR A 302 1.94 -0.08 26.84
N ALA A 303 2.82 0.88 26.58
CA ALA A 303 3.64 0.94 25.36
C ALA A 303 4.63 -0.26 25.29
N GLN A 304 5.22 -0.67 26.41
CA GLN A 304 6.07 -1.87 26.52
C GLN A 304 5.33 -3.15 26.11
N ASP A 305 4.11 -3.36 26.63
CA ASP A 305 3.29 -4.53 26.32
C ASP A 305 2.88 -4.53 24.84
N GLN A 306 2.53 -3.37 24.31
CA GLN A 306 2.22 -3.18 22.91
C GLN A 306 3.43 -3.49 22.01
N LEU A 307 4.60 -2.94 22.33
CA LEU A 307 5.85 -3.19 21.60
C LEU A 307 6.20 -4.68 21.59
N SER A 308 6.09 -5.34 22.75
CA SER A 308 6.37 -6.78 22.88
C SER A 308 5.45 -7.63 22.01
N THR A 309 4.16 -7.28 21.97
CA THR A 309 3.14 -7.95 21.16
C THR A 309 3.40 -7.77 19.67
N LEU A 310 3.71 -6.54 19.24
CA LEU A 310 3.99 -6.20 17.84
C LEU A 310 5.27 -6.89 17.34
N LEU A 311 6.35 -6.87 18.13
CA LEU A 311 7.59 -7.57 17.78
C LEU A 311 7.39 -9.08 17.67
N SER A 312 6.58 -9.67 18.54
CA SER A 312 6.25 -11.11 18.48
C SER A 312 5.42 -11.44 17.25
N SER A 313 4.52 -10.56 16.86
CA SER A 313 3.72 -10.70 15.63
C SER A 313 4.59 -10.57 14.37
N ALA A 314 5.49 -9.58 14.34
CA ALA A 314 6.40 -9.34 13.24
C ALA A 314 7.37 -10.53 13.01
N GLU A 315 7.85 -11.20 14.06
CA GLU A 315 8.76 -12.35 13.95
C GLU A 315 8.17 -13.50 13.09
N GLY A 316 6.84 -13.67 13.09
CA GLY A 316 6.15 -14.68 12.29
C GLY A 316 5.72 -14.22 10.89
N GLN A 317 5.79 -12.93 10.59
CA GLN A 317 5.22 -12.33 9.38
C GLN A 317 6.29 -11.71 8.45
N SER A 318 7.38 -11.18 9.02
CA SER A 318 8.43 -10.50 8.28
C SER A 318 9.14 -11.39 7.27
N ALA A 319 9.62 -10.79 6.21
CA ALA A 319 10.42 -11.49 5.20
C ALA A 319 11.70 -12.09 5.82
N ALA A 320 12.21 -13.15 5.20
CA ALA A 320 13.44 -13.79 5.66
C ALA A 320 14.65 -12.82 5.73
N SER A 321 14.64 -11.78 4.90
CA SER A 321 15.64 -10.70 4.92
C SER A 321 15.57 -9.81 6.16
N ALA A 322 14.39 -9.68 6.77
CA ALA A 322 14.15 -8.86 7.97
C ALA A 322 14.27 -9.65 9.28
N ALA A 323 14.17 -10.99 9.23
CA ALA A 323 14.09 -11.84 10.41
C ALA A 323 15.23 -11.65 11.41
N GLY A 324 16.46 -11.42 10.93
CA GLY A 324 17.63 -11.16 11.78
C GLY A 324 17.48 -9.86 12.59
N SER A 325 17.04 -8.79 11.93
CA SER A 325 16.82 -7.49 12.55
C SER A 325 15.64 -7.51 13.52
N VAL A 326 14.54 -8.21 13.20
CA VAL A 326 13.40 -8.38 14.12
C VAL A 326 13.83 -9.11 15.40
N THR A 327 14.62 -10.18 15.26
CA THR A 327 15.15 -10.92 16.42
C THR A 327 16.09 -10.05 17.26
N ALA A 328 16.92 -9.22 16.63
CA ALA A 328 17.80 -8.28 17.30
C ALA A 328 16.98 -7.19 18.04
N ALA A 329 16.02 -6.57 17.38
CA ALA A 329 15.12 -5.58 17.97
C ALA A 329 14.41 -6.11 19.24
N ARG A 330 13.91 -7.34 19.17
CA ARG A 330 13.26 -7.99 20.33
C ARG A 330 14.22 -8.18 21.49
N ARG A 331 15.46 -8.55 21.23
CA ARG A 331 16.51 -8.70 22.26
C ARG A 331 16.86 -7.37 22.89
N GLU A 332 17.07 -6.31 22.06
CA GLU A 332 17.37 -4.98 22.57
C GLU A 332 16.21 -4.40 23.38
N ALA A 333 14.96 -4.57 22.95
CA ALA A 333 13.76 -4.18 23.71
C ALA A 333 13.73 -4.88 25.09
N SER A 334 13.94 -6.20 25.12
CA SER A 334 13.96 -6.96 26.39
C SER A 334 15.05 -6.46 27.34
N SER A 335 16.22 -6.12 26.80
CA SER A 335 17.35 -5.58 27.56
C SER A 335 17.03 -4.18 28.10
N TRP A 336 16.42 -3.33 27.28
CA TRP A 336 15.97 -2.00 27.68
C TRP A 336 14.93 -2.06 28.81
N PHE A 337 13.95 -2.94 28.72
CA PHE A 337 12.95 -3.12 29.78
C PHE A 337 13.56 -3.57 31.12
N ALA A 338 14.57 -4.43 31.07
CA ALA A 338 15.32 -4.82 32.28
C ALA A 338 16.09 -3.63 32.91
N VAL A 339 16.65 -2.76 32.08
CA VAL A 339 17.33 -1.53 32.51
C VAL A 339 16.31 -0.56 33.12
N ASN A 340 15.16 -0.38 32.51
CA ASN A 340 14.09 0.48 33.06
C ASN A 340 13.63 -0.01 34.46
N GLN A 341 13.46 -1.33 34.63
CA GLN A 341 13.15 -1.88 35.96
C GLN A 341 14.26 -1.59 36.99
N GLN A 342 15.51 -1.53 36.58
CA GLN A 342 16.61 -1.16 37.47
C GLN A 342 16.60 0.35 37.76
N ALA A 343 16.27 1.19 36.78
CA ALA A 343 16.10 2.63 36.98
C ALA A 343 14.99 2.93 38.01
N GLN A 344 13.85 2.24 37.93
CA GLN A 344 12.77 2.36 38.90
C GLN A 344 13.19 1.99 40.35
N LYS A 345 14.08 1.02 40.52
CA LYS A 345 14.62 0.71 41.85
C LYS A 345 15.54 1.79 42.40
N LEU A 346 16.30 2.45 41.53
CA LEU A 346 17.15 3.59 41.90
C LEU A 346 16.31 4.80 42.27
N ASP A 347 15.24 5.07 41.54
CA ASP A 347 14.24 6.10 41.86
C ASP A 347 13.63 5.87 43.27
N GLN A 348 13.15 4.65 43.55
CA GLN A 348 12.64 4.27 44.87
C GLN A 348 13.68 4.40 45.99
N ALA A 349 14.96 4.23 45.66
CA ALA A 349 16.07 4.42 46.57
C ALA A 349 16.48 5.90 46.68
N HIS A 350 15.87 6.82 45.92
CA HIS A 350 16.21 8.23 45.83
C HIS A 350 17.65 8.49 45.29
N ASP A 351 18.21 7.53 44.56
CA ASP A 351 19.51 7.68 43.89
C ASP A 351 19.33 8.21 42.46
N TYR A 352 18.84 9.41 42.36
CA TYR A 352 18.52 10.09 41.10
C TYR A 352 19.73 10.29 40.17
N GLY A 353 20.95 10.36 40.76
CA GLY A 353 22.18 10.48 39.98
C GLY A 353 22.48 9.19 39.21
N ALA A 354 22.41 8.05 39.88
CA ALA A 354 22.61 6.74 39.26
C ALA A 354 21.49 6.41 38.28
N GLU A 355 20.25 6.72 38.62
CA GLU A 355 19.09 6.58 37.73
C GLU A 355 19.27 7.33 36.42
N THR A 356 19.53 8.66 36.49
CA THR A 356 19.74 9.50 35.31
C THR A 356 20.89 8.95 34.46
N GLN A 357 22.02 8.55 35.10
CA GLN A 357 23.15 7.97 34.36
C GLN A 357 22.81 6.64 33.69
N LEU A 358 21.93 5.83 34.27
CA LEU A 358 21.48 4.56 33.71
C LEU A 358 20.57 4.78 32.50
N VAL A 359 19.70 5.79 32.55
CA VAL A 359 18.70 6.07 31.50
C VAL A 359 19.30 6.84 30.32
N ILE A 360 20.07 7.94 30.56
CA ILE A 360 20.62 8.80 29.49
C ILE A 360 22.13 8.68 29.30
N GLY A 361 22.81 7.88 30.12
CA GLY A 361 24.28 7.73 30.01
C GLY A 361 24.72 7.16 28.67
N GLN A 362 26.03 7.40 28.36
CA GLN A 362 26.67 6.99 27.10
C GLN A 362 27.16 5.52 27.12
N GLY A 363 26.98 4.80 28.22
CA GLY A 363 27.39 3.40 28.32
C GLY A 363 26.59 2.48 27.43
N SER A 364 27.20 1.44 26.85
CA SER A 364 26.53 0.49 25.95
C SER A 364 25.37 -0.29 26.60
N GLY A 365 25.28 -0.31 27.93
CA GLY A 365 24.20 -0.89 28.71
C GLY A 365 23.15 0.12 29.21
N SER A 366 23.26 1.40 28.88
CA SER A 366 22.24 2.39 29.24
C SER A 366 20.97 2.23 28.44
N ALA A 367 19.82 2.67 28.98
CA ALA A 367 18.54 2.64 28.28
C ALA A 367 18.62 3.37 26.93
N GLY A 368 19.25 4.56 26.87
CA GLY A 368 19.44 5.30 25.62
C GLY A 368 20.24 4.55 24.56
N ALA A 369 21.33 3.87 24.95
CA ALA A 369 22.12 3.09 23.98
C ALA A 369 21.38 1.82 23.51
N LEU A 370 20.58 1.19 24.35
CA LEU A 370 19.72 0.05 24.00
C LEU A 370 18.60 0.49 23.05
N PHE A 371 17.96 1.60 23.36
CA PHE A 371 16.92 2.21 22.52
C PHE A 371 17.46 2.57 21.12
N THR A 372 18.63 3.21 21.03
CA THR A 372 19.22 3.54 19.73
C THR A 372 19.51 2.32 18.87
N ARG A 373 19.92 1.18 19.49
CA ARG A 373 20.08 -0.07 18.76
C ARG A 373 18.75 -0.69 18.35
N LEU A 374 17.76 -0.65 19.22
CA LEU A 374 16.40 -1.08 18.90
C LEU A 374 15.85 -0.33 17.69
N GLU A 375 15.94 1.01 17.66
CA GLU A 375 15.53 1.82 16.51
C GLU A 375 16.26 1.41 15.23
N ALA A 376 17.58 1.23 15.29
CA ALA A 376 18.37 0.84 14.13
C ALA A 376 17.95 -0.54 13.58
N ASP A 377 17.64 -1.49 14.47
CA ASP A 377 17.17 -2.83 14.10
C ASP A 377 15.75 -2.81 13.53
N LEU A 378 14.83 -1.99 14.11
CA LEU A 378 13.49 -1.76 13.58
C LEU A 378 13.53 -1.14 12.19
N ASP A 379 14.30 -0.09 12.02
CA ASP A 379 14.52 0.58 10.74
C ASP A 379 15.08 -0.37 9.67
N ALA A 380 16.02 -1.23 10.03
CA ALA A 380 16.60 -2.21 9.12
C ALA A 380 15.56 -3.25 8.70
N ALA A 381 14.72 -3.70 9.64
CA ALA A 381 13.65 -4.65 9.37
C ALA A 381 12.56 -4.04 8.48
N ILE A 382 12.11 -2.82 8.79
CA ILE A 382 11.12 -2.07 7.99
C ILE A 382 11.61 -1.90 6.55
N ARG A 383 12.86 -1.44 6.36
CA ARG A 383 13.43 -1.28 5.01
C ARG A 383 13.52 -2.61 4.25
N ALA A 384 13.83 -3.70 4.92
CA ALA A 384 13.91 -5.02 4.29
C ALA A 384 12.53 -5.49 3.81
N ASP A 385 11.49 -5.33 4.61
CA ASP A 385 10.11 -5.68 4.25
C ASP A 385 9.55 -4.76 3.15
N GLN A 386 9.83 -3.45 3.20
CA GLN A 386 9.51 -2.50 2.14
C GLN A 386 10.18 -2.84 0.80
N ALA A 387 11.43 -3.30 0.82
CA ALA A 387 12.11 -3.73 -0.39
C ALA A 387 11.44 -4.97 -1.02
N VAL A 388 10.95 -5.91 -0.20
CA VAL A 388 10.16 -7.06 -0.67
C VAL A 388 8.83 -6.61 -1.26
N PHE A 389 8.16 -5.65 -0.63
CA PHE A 389 6.95 -5.05 -1.19
C PHE A 389 7.22 -4.43 -2.57
N ALA A 390 8.19 -3.53 -2.66
CA ALA A 390 8.51 -2.83 -3.90
C ALA A 390 8.87 -3.79 -5.05
N ALA A 391 9.71 -4.81 -4.77
CA ALA A 391 10.09 -5.80 -5.77
C ALA A 391 8.89 -6.64 -6.25
N SER A 392 8.07 -7.12 -5.31
CA SER A 392 6.91 -7.96 -5.62
C SER A 392 5.78 -7.17 -6.30
N ALA A 393 5.56 -5.94 -5.89
CA ALA A 393 4.57 -5.03 -6.48
C ALA A 393 4.97 -4.62 -7.92
N ALA A 394 6.27 -4.37 -8.17
CA ALA A 394 6.79 -4.10 -9.51
C ALA A 394 6.60 -5.31 -10.44
N ALA A 395 6.87 -6.53 -9.96
CA ALA A 395 6.64 -7.76 -10.72
C ALA A 395 5.15 -7.94 -11.04
N GLY A 396 4.27 -7.75 -10.06
CA GLY A 396 2.82 -7.85 -10.22
C GLY A 396 2.24 -6.83 -11.19
N SER A 397 2.66 -5.58 -11.12
CA SER A 397 2.23 -4.53 -12.04
C SER A 397 2.78 -4.74 -13.47
N GLY A 398 4.00 -5.26 -13.60
CA GLY A 398 4.64 -5.61 -14.85
C GLY A 398 3.88 -6.69 -15.65
N ALA A 399 3.22 -7.63 -14.97
CA ALA A 399 2.43 -8.69 -15.59
C ALA A 399 1.28 -8.16 -16.47
N PHE A 400 0.78 -6.97 -16.21
CA PHE A 400 -0.28 -6.31 -16.99
C PHE A 400 0.24 -5.49 -18.18
N THR A 401 1.58 -5.35 -18.33
CA THR A 401 2.17 -4.54 -19.40
C THR A 401 1.88 -5.16 -20.77
N GLY A 402 1.29 -4.38 -21.67
CA GLY A 402 0.93 -4.86 -23.02
C GLY A 402 -0.31 -5.76 -23.09
N LEU A 403 -0.83 -6.26 -21.96
CA LEU A 403 -1.96 -7.19 -21.94
C LEU A 403 -3.24 -6.55 -22.50
N VAL A 404 -3.51 -5.28 -22.22
CA VAL A 404 -4.68 -4.56 -22.75
C VAL A 404 -4.64 -4.51 -24.28
N ALA A 405 -3.51 -4.10 -24.86
CA ALA A 405 -3.34 -4.04 -26.30
C ALA A 405 -3.37 -5.45 -26.94
N GLY A 406 -2.71 -6.42 -26.31
CA GLY A 406 -2.67 -7.80 -26.78
C GLY A 406 -4.05 -8.47 -26.82
N VAL A 407 -4.83 -8.32 -25.75
CA VAL A 407 -6.22 -8.86 -25.69
C VAL A 407 -7.10 -8.18 -26.73
N ALA A 408 -6.99 -6.87 -26.93
CA ALA A 408 -7.74 -6.15 -27.95
C ALA A 408 -7.41 -6.65 -29.36
N VAL A 409 -6.11 -6.81 -29.69
CA VAL A 409 -5.66 -7.35 -30.98
C VAL A 409 -6.16 -8.77 -31.21
N LEU A 410 -6.06 -9.64 -30.18
CA LEU A 410 -6.53 -11.02 -30.28
C LEU A 410 -8.06 -11.11 -30.43
N ALA A 411 -8.83 -10.24 -29.76
CA ALA A 411 -10.27 -10.16 -29.92
C ALA A 411 -10.68 -9.71 -31.34
N LEU A 412 -9.96 -8.73 -31.91
CA LEU A 412 -10.14 -8.31 -33.30
C LEU A 412 -9.79 -9.45 -34.27
N ALA A 413 -8.71 -10.18 -34.03
CA ALA A 413 -8.33 -11.36 -34.81
C ALA A 413 -9.39 -12.47 -34.74
N MET A 414 -9.97 -12.72 -33.56
CA MET A 414 -11.11 -13.63 -33.39
C MET A 414 -12.32 -13.19 -34.21
N ALA A 415 -12.70 -11.92 -34.13
CA ALA A 415 -13.83 -11.36 -34.85
C ALA A 415 -13.60 -11.44 -36.39
N ALA A 416 -12.41 -11.09 -36.86
CA ALA A 416 -12.02 -11.18 -38.26
C ALA A 416 -12.01 -12.63 -38.75
N GLY A 417 -11.47 -13.57 -37.96
CA GLY A 417 -11.47 -14.98 -38.27
C GLY A 417 -12.89 -15.57 -38.40
N CYS A 418 -13.80 -15.19 -37.49
CA CYS A 418 -15.21 -15.55 -37.57
C CYS A 418 -15.89 -14.94 -38.80
N ALA A 419 -15.65 -13.66 -39.09
CA ALA A 419 -16.21 -12.97 -40.25
C ALA A 419 -15.73 -13.59 -41.56
N TRP A 420 -14.42 -13.80 -41.73
CA TRP A 420 -13.80 -14.36 -42.92
C TRP A 420 -14.18 -15.81 -43.16
N GLY A 421 -14.09 -16.64 -42.11
CA GLY A 421 -14.41 -18.07 -42.22
C GLY A 421 -15.86 -18.37 -42.62
N LEU A 422 -16.82 -17.58 -42.10
CA LEU A 422 -18.23 -17.71 -42.45
C LEU A 422 -18.60 -17.00 -43.76
N SER A 423 -17.89 -15.97 -44.18
CA SER A 423 -18.12 -15.28 -45.48
C SER A 423 -17.73 -16.16 -46.64
N ARG A 424 -16.61 -16.90 -46.58
CA ARG A 424 -16.20 -17.87 -47.61
C ARG A 424 -17.27 -18.94 -47.82
N ARG A 425 -17.91 -19.39 -46.74
CA ARG A 425 -19.02 -20.36 -46.84
C ARG A 425 -20.29 -19.76 -47.42
N LEU A 426 -20.56 -18.47 -47.19
CA LEU A 426 -21.71 -17.81 -47.80
C LEU A 426 -21.51 -17.57 -49.30
N ALA A 427 -20.25 -17.46 -49.80
CA ALA A 427 -19.95 -17.35 -51.21
C ALA A 427 -20.16 -18.67 -51.98
N GLU A 428 -20.03 -19.83 -51.33
CA GLU A 428 -20.31 -21.15 -51.93
C GLU A 428 -21.83 -21.40 -52.14
N TYR A 429 -22.71 -20.57 -51.56
CA TYR A 429 -24.19 -20.63 -51.72
C TYR A 429 -24.76 -19.58 -52.66
N ARG A 430 -23.89 -18.78 -53.32
CA ARG A 430 -24.26 -17.88 -54.42
C ARG A 430 -23.99 -18.54 -55.76
#